data_ce0003cea608787425cd3ec5022922e0
#
_entry.id   ce0003cea608787425cd3ec5022922e0
#
_cell.length_a   1.000
_cell.length_b   1.000
_cell.length_c   1.000
_cell.angle_alpha   90.00
_cell.angle_beta   90.00
_cell.angle_gamma   90.00
#
_symmetry.space_group_name_H-M   'P 1'
#
loop_
_entity.id
_entity.type
_entity.pdbx_description
1 polymer ?
#
loop_
_entity_poly.entity_id
_entity_poly.type
_entity_poly.pdbx_seq_one_letter_code
_entity_poly.pdbx_strand_id
1 'polypeptide(L)'
;AYQMDTAGSSFSYFADGKFVLIEARYCEANKPSIHREMEICGVNELSTLHITSWDQDHCSPTQLEEILISLKPRKVEFPGYKPHTESGKDSLKLIEKYKQNSSKPSTISVTPEYIDGLEAAINYGYKDVMYWPREIDANNANNNSTVKQFRSGSFNVLSLGDVESTNISSYLRRVRSIYSEADIMIMAHHGADNGFTTSSFIKHVSPSVAIATSNYGNQFDHPRQEIKDLLYKNNVRLFTTKTGDVIVKSTGSHTGEYEVINLKANSTEVSSRYTGSARKCQFLKNNQDTLRDRRT
;
A
#
# COMPACT_ATOMS: atom_id res chain seq x y z
N ALA A 1 6.24 3.47 5.46
CA ALA A 1 5.05 3.37 6.32
C ALA A 1 5.30 4.18 7.58
N TYR A 2 4.34 4.98 7.94
CA TYR A 2 4.49 5.99 8.96
C TYR A 2 3.91 5.55 10.29
N GLN A 3 4.61 5.90 11.37
CA GLN A 3 4.06 5.79 12.72
C GLN A 3 2.88 6.75 12.88
N MET A 4 1.87 6.29 13.60
CA MET A 4 0.69 7.10 13.93
C MET A 4 0.39 7.04 15.42
N ASP A 5 -0.16 8.12 15.96
CA ASP A 5 -0.62 8.24 17.34
C ASP A 5 -2.05 7.72 17.54
N THR A 6 -2.77 7.54 16.45
CA THR A 6 -4.16 7.02 16.43
C THR A 6 -4.26 5.78 15.55
N ALA A 7 -5.38 5.07 15.64
CA ALA A 7 -5.66 3.95 14.75
C ALA A 7 -5.63 4.39 13.28
N GLY A 8 -5.09 3.54 12.42
CA GLY A 8 -5.11 3.73 10.98
C GLY A 8 -3.83 3.33 10.27
N SER A 9 -3.84 3.53 8.96
CA SER A 9 -2.76 3.25 8.04
C SER A 9 -2.34 4.52 7.30
N SER A 10 -1.05 4.72 7.13
CA SER A 10 -0.50 5.74 6.23
C SER A 10 0.88 5.29 5.76
N PHE A 11 1.10 5.28 4.46
CA PHE A 11 2.40 4.98 3.88
C PHE A 11 2.55 5.65 2.52
N SER A 12 3.76 5.72 2.03
CA SER A 12 4.09 6.29 0.72
C SER A 12 4.79 5.28 -0.17
N TYR A 13 4.74 5.54 -1.46
CA TYR A 13 5.53 4.84 -2.46
C TYR A 13 6.10 5.86 -3.45
N PHE A 14 7.43 5.87 -3.59
CA PHE A 14 8.12 6.74 -4.54
C PHE A 14 8.87 5.93 -5.58
N ALA A 15 8.57 6.18 -6.85
CA ALA A 15 9.26 5.61 -7.98
C ALA A 15 9.07 6.50 -9.22
N ASP A 16 10.06 6.54 -10.10
CA ASP A 16 10.02 7.29 -11.37
C ASP A 16 9.61 8.76 -11.20
N GLY A 17 10.07 9.41 -10.12
CA GLY A 17 9.72 10.80 -9.79
C GLY A 17 8.28 11.01 -9.34
N LYS A 18 7.54 9.95 -9.06
CA LYS A 18 6.13 10.00 -8.61
C LYS A 18 6.03 9.63 -7.15
N PHE A 19 5.55 10.56 -6.34
CA PHE A 19 5.26 10.32 -4.94
C PHE A 19 3.77 10.03 -4.77
N VAL A 20 3.46 8.82 -4.31
CA VAL A 20 2.10 8.37 -4.02
C VAL A 20 1.95 8.28 -2.52
N LEU A 21 0.99 8.99 -1.94
CA LEU A 21 0.58 8.80 -0.55
C LEU A 21 -0.61 7.85 -0.55
N ILE A 22 -0.55 6.86 0.30
CA ILE A 22 -1.60 5.86 0.47
C ILE A 22 -2.27 6.09 1.83
N GLU A 23 -3.58 6.18 1.80
CA GLU A 23 -4.53 6.57 2.83
C GLU A 23 -4.52 8.08 3.15
N ALA A 24 -5.71 8.59 3.45
CA ALA A 24 -5.90 9.99 3.82
C ALA A 24 -5.75 10.17 5.33
N ARG A 25 -4.59 9.73 5.84
CA ARG A 25 -4.20 9.86 7.25
C ARG A 25 -2.98 10.75 7.37
N TYR A 26 -3.18 11.93 7.93
CA TYR A 26 -2.21 13.01 8.00
C TYR A 26 -2.34 13.72 9.36
N CYS A 27 -1.81 13.07 10.39
CA CYS A 27 -1.85 13.52 11.78
C CYS A 27 -0.53 14.14 12.22
N GLU A 28 -0.50 14.77 13.38
CA GLU A 28 0.71 15.43 13.89
C GLU A 28 1.90 14.48 14.02
N ALA A 29 1.64 13.20 14.28
CA ALA A 29 2.71 12.21 14.41
C ALA A 29 3.41 11.88 13.10
N ASN A 30 2.69 11.87 11.95
CA ASN A 30 3.27 11.46 10.67
C ASN A 30 3.57 12.61 9.70
N LYS A 31 3.01 13.81 9.89
CA LYS A 31 3.27 15.00 9.07
C LYS A 31 4.76 15.28 8.86
N PRO A 32 5.59 15.34 9.93
CA PRO A 32 7.02 15.62 9.76
C PRO A 32 7.74 14.57 8.90
N SER A 33 7.38 13.30 9.06
CA SER A 33 7.97 12.19 8.28
C SER A 33 7.58 12.25 6.82
N ILE A 34 6.31 12.55 6.51
CA ILE A 34 5.82 12.71 5.14
C ILE A 34 6.54 13.87 4.44
N HIS A 35 6.61 15.04 5.09
CA HIS A 35 7.31 16.19 4.52
C HIS A 35 8.80 15.94 4.30
N ARG A 36 9.46 15.33 5.29
CA ARG A 36 10.88 14.97 5.17
C ARG A 36 11.13 13.99 4.02
N GLU A 37 10.26 13.00 3.83
CA GLU A 37 10.39 12.05 2.73
C GLU A 37 10.15 12.74 1.39
N MET A 38 9.16 13.60 1.27
CA MET A 38 8.92 14.41 0.07
C MET A 38 10.14 15.27 -0.27
N GLU A 39 10.77 15.91 0.72
CA GLU A 39 12.00 16.68 0.56
C GLU A 39 13.15 15.81 0.06
N ILE A 40 13.38 14.64 0.67
CA ILE A 40 14.41 13.67 0.24
C ILE A 40 14.17 13.21 -1.20
N CYS A 41 12.91 13.01 -1.58
CA CYS A 41 12.50 12.62 -2.92
C CYS A 41 12.52 13.80 -3.93
N GLY A 42 12.76 15.03 -3.49
CA GLY A 42 12.79 16.22 -4.33
C GLY A 42 11.44 16.61 -4.91
N VAL A 43 10.36 16.36 -4.19
CA VAL A 43 8.99 16.66 -4.62
C VAL A 43 8.28 17.58 -3.62
N ASN A 44 7.40 18.44 -4.12
CA ASN A 44 6.63 19.39 -3.34
C ASN A 44 5.10 19.19 -3.46
N GLU A 45 4.68 18.26 -4.31
CA GLU A 45 3.28 17.89 -4.52
C GLU A 45 3.14 16.38 -4.62
N LEU A 46 1.98 15.85 -4.25
CA LEU A 46 1.68 14.44 -4.47
C LEU A 46 1.36 14.18 -5.95
N SER A 47 1.98 13.15 -6.52
CA SER A 47 1.53 12.63 -7.82
C SER A 47 0.14 11.99 -7.70
N THR A 48 -0.09 11.26 -6.61
CA THR A 48 -1.36 10.57 -6.35
C THR A 48 -1.60 10.48 -4.85
N LEU A 49 -2.83 10.73 -4.43
CA LEU A 49 -3.40 10.26 -3.17
C LEU A 49 -4.24 9.03 -3.51
N HIS A 50 -3.94 7.89 -2.89
CA HIS A 50 -4.66 6.64 -3.07
C HIS A 50 -5.35 6.23 -1.77
N ILE A 51 -6.67 6.22 -1.75
CA ILE A 51 -7.49 5.88 -0.58
C ILE A 51 -8.12 4.52 -0.84
N THR A 52 -7.90 3.56 0.07
CA THR A 52 -8.39 2.19 -0.11
C THR A 52 -9.76 1.95 0.47
N SER A 53 -10.13 2.64 1.54
CA SER A 53 -11.41 2.51 2.25
C SER A 53 -11.96 3.88 2.67
N TRP A 54 -13.28 3.97 2.88
CA TRP A 54 -13.94 5.13 3.48
C TRP A 54 -13.91 5.13 5.01
N ASP A 55 -13.38 4.08 5.63
CA ASP A 55 -13.32 3.97 7.08
C ASP A 55 -12.36 5.00 7.66
N GLN A 56 -12.69 5.48 8.87
CA GLN A 56 -12.03 6.65 9.45
C GLN A 56 -10.53 6.44 9.69
N ASP A 57 -10.10 5.22 9.87
CA ASP A 57 -8.68 4.85 10.02
C ASP A 57 -7.91 4.77 8.68
N HIS A 58 -8.61 4.93 7.55
CA HIS A 58 -8.05 5.10 6.21
C HIS A 58 -8.33 6.49 5.62
N CYS A 59 -9.50 7.06 5.90
CA CYS A 59 -9.93 8.34 5.35
C CYS A 59 -10.61 9.22 6.40
N SER A 60 -9.84 10.06 7.06
CA SER A 60 -10.36 11.10 7.96
C SER A 60 -10.69 12.36 7.18
N PRO A 61 -11.94 12.90 7.20
CA PRO A 61 -12.31 14.08 6.44
C PRO A 61 -11.42 15.29 6.74
N THR A 62 -11.12 15.55 8.01
CA THR A 62 -10.28 16.69 8.42
C THR A 62 -8.86 16.54 7.86
N GLN A 63 -8.28 15.35 7.95
CA GLN A 63 -6.93 15.08 7.46
C GLN A 63 -6.89 15.05 5.93
N LEU A 64 -7.95 14.55 5.29
CA LEU A 64 -8.10 14.61 3.84
C LEU A 64 -8.12 16.05 3.34
N GLU A 65 -8.93 16.93 3.97
CA GLU A 65 -9.00 18.35 3.58
C GLU A 65 -7.60 18.99 3.67
N GLU A 66 -6.86 18.73 4.74
CA GLU A 66 -5.51 19.24 4.90
C GLU A 66 -4.54 18.71 3.82
N ILE A 67 -4.60 17.42 3.47
CA ILE A 67 -3.82 16.85 2.36
C ILE A 67 -4.15 17.55 1.04
N LEU A 68 -5.43 17.72 0.74
CA LEU A 68 -5.87 18.34 -0.52
C LEU A 68 -5.38 19.79 -0.65
N ILE A 69 -5.30 20.53 0.46
CA ILE A 69 -4.85 21.93 0.49
C ILE A 69 -3.33 22.03 0.45
N SER A 70 -2.63 21.28 1.32
CA SER A 70 -1.19 21.43 1.55
C SER A 70 -0.32 20.59 0.63
N LEU A 71 -0.70 19.34 0.35
CA LEU A 71 0.08 18.43 -0.48
C LEU A 71 -0.38 18.36 -1.95
N LYS A 72 -1.53 18.93 -2.27
CA LYS A 72 -2.05 19.20 -3.63
C LYS A 72 -1.94 18.02 -4.60
N PRO A 73 -2.55 16.85 -4.32
CA PRO A 73 -2.43 15.69 -5.18
C PRO A 73 -2.94 15.98 -6.59
N ARG A 74 -2.13 15.66 -7.62
CA ARG A 74 -2.53 15.79 -9.03
C ARG A 74 -3.59 14.77 -9.42
N LYS A 75 -3.61 13.65 -8.73
CA LYS A 75 -4.60 12.59 -8.88
C LYS A 75 -5.07 12.10 -7.50
N VAL A 76 -6.38 11.87 -7.38
CA VAL A 76 -6.99 11.22 -6.22
C VAL A 76 -7.69 9.95 -6.69
N GLU A 77 -7.23 8.79 -6.23
CA GLU A 77 -7.90 7.50 -6.38
C GLU A 77 -8.64 7.20 -5.08
N PHE A 78 -9.92 6.89 -5.14
CA PHE A 78 -10.77 6.71 -3.97
C PHE A 78 -11.73 5.53 -4.14
N PRO A 79 -12.25 4.93 -3.04
CA PRO A 79 -13.12 3.76 -3.11
C PRO A 79 -14.36 3.99 -3.98
N GLY A 80 -14.65 3.05 -4.87
CA GLY A 80 -15.76 3.14 -5.82
C GLY A 80 -17.13 2.79 -5.25
N TYR A 81 -17.21 2.32 -4.01
CA TYR A 81 -18.48 2.05 -3.35
C TYR A 81 -19.00 3.29 -2.61
N LYS A 82 -20.32 3.33 -2.42
CA LYS A 82 -20.97 4.44 -1.72
C LYS A 82 -20.63 4.41 -0.22
N PRO A 83 -20.10 5.50 0.35
CA PRO A 83 -19.81 5.53 1.78
C PRO A 83 -21.07 5.41 2.64
N HIS A 84 -21.01 4.59 3.68
CA HIS A 84 -22.12 4.35 4.60
C HIS A 84 -22.10 5.30 5.80
N THR A 85 -20.90 5.70 6.25
CA THR A 85 -20.70 6.60 7.39
C THR A 85 -20.78 8.08 6.99
N GLU A 86 -21.13 8.95 7.93
CA GLU A 86 -21.10 10.41 7.68
C GLU A 86 -19.67 10.89 7.35
N SER A 87 -18.67 10.36 8.06
CA SER A 87 -17.26 10.64 7.79
C SER A 87 -16.88 10.34 6.33
N GLY A 88 -17.25 9.16 5.83
CA GLY A 88 -17.02 8.79 4.43
C GLY A 88 -17.77 9.67 3.44
N LYS A 89 -19.03 10.05 3.75
CA LYS A 89 -19.81 10.97 2.90
C LYS A 89 -19.18 12.36 2.84
N ASP A 90 -18.67 12.87 3.96
CA ASP A 90 -18.00 14.15 3.99
C ASP A 90 -16.67 14.11 3.23
N SER A 91 -15.93 13.01 3.34
CA SER A 91 -14.72 12.79 2.55
C SER A 91 -15.02 12.79 1.04
N LEU A 92 -16.09 12.13 0.61
CA LEU A 92 -16.49 12.12 -0.80
C LEU A 92 -16.85 13.56 -1.29
N LYS A 93 -17.61 14.34 -0.50
CA LYS A 93 -17.90 15.74 -0.83
C LYS A 93 -16.64 16.59 -0.99
N LEU A 94 -15.64 16.38 -0.12
CA LEU A 94 -14.35 17.08 -0.23
C LEU A 94 -13.63 16.75 -1.53
N ILE A 95 -13.61 15.48 -1.96
CA ILE A 95 -13.02 15.06 -3.24
C ILE A 95 -13.79 15.66 -4.43
N GLU A 96 -15.13 15.66 -4.39
CA GLU A 96 -15.96 16.27 -5.43
C GLU A 96 -15.71 17.77 -5.55
N LYS A 97 -15.58 18.48 -4.43
CA LYS A 97 -15.18 19.90 -4.38
C LYS A 97 -13.78 20.10 -4.94
N TYR A 98 -12.83 19.23 -4.56
CA TYR A 98 -11.44 19.31 -5.01
C TYR A 98 -11.31 19.14 -6.54
N LYS A 99 -12.10 18.26 -7.14
CA LYS A 99 -12.18 18.07 -8.59
C LYS A 99 -12.46 19.36 -9.36
N GLN A 100 -13.16 20.32 -8.73
CA GLN A 100 -13.55 21.59 -9.36
C GLN A 100 -12.46 22.67 -9.26
N ASN A 101 -11.32 22.37 -8.62
CA ASN A 101 -10.22 23.32 -8.49
C ASN A 101 -9.65 23.73 -9.86
N SER A 102 -9.07 24.92 -9.92
CA SER A 102 -8.44 25.47 -11.12
C SER A 102 -7.30 24.61 -11.68
N SER A 103 -6.62 23.84 -10.81
CA SER A 103 -5.59 22.87 -11.19
C SER A 103 -6.13 21.64 -11.93
N LYS A 104 -7.46 21.45 -11.95
CA LYS A 104 -8.16 20.31 -12.57
C LYS A 104 -7.55 18.95 -12.20
N PRO A 105 -7.46 18.61 -10.92
CA PRO A 105 -6.92 17.33 -10.51
C PRO A 105 -7.75 16.17 -11.06
N SER A 106 -7.10 15.07 -11.41
CA SER A 106 -7.81 13.85 -11.82
C SER A 106 -8.38 13.16 -10.58
N THR A 107 -9.68 12.87 -10.58
CA THR A 107 -10.33 12.09 -9.53
C THR A 107 -10.90 10.81 -10.11
N ILE A 108 -10.55 9.67 -9.53
CA ILE A 108 -10.86 8.34 -10.04
C ILE A 108 -11.55 7.53 -8.94
N SER A 109 -12.79 7.16 -9.22
CA SER A 109 -13.54 6.19 -8.42
C SER A 109 -13.07 4.78 -8.80
N VAL A 110 -12.48 4.06 -7.87
CA VAL A 110 -11.95 2.69 -8.09
C VAL A 110 -13.09 1.70 -7.96
N THR A 111 -13.81 1.48 -9.05
CA THR A 111 -14.91 0.52 -9.16
C THR A 111 -14.42 -0.79 -9.80
N PRO A 112 -15.21 -1.89 -9.71
CA PRO A 112 -14.93 -3.12 -10.47
C PRO A 112 -14.76 -2.85 -11.98
N GLU A 113 -15.63 -2.04 -12.58
CA GLU A 113 -15.60 -1.71 -14.01
C GLU A 113 -14.33 -0.92 -14.37
N TYR A 114 -13.88 -0.02 -13.48
CA TYR A 114 -12.61 0.69 -13.66
C TYR A 114 -11.43 -0.29 -13.70
N ILE A 115 -11.40 -1.25 -12.77
CA ILE A 115 -10.34 -2.27 -12.70
C ILE A 115 -10.36 -3.18 -13.93
N ASP A 116 -11.55 -3.61 -14.36
CA ASP A 116 -11.71 -4.42 -15.57
C ASP A 116 -11.24 -3.65 -16.82
N GLY A 117 -11.51 -2.37 -16.89
CA GLY A 117 -11.02 -1.49 -17.95
C GLY A 117 -9.49 -1.37 -17.97
N LEU A 118 -8.83 -1.43 -16.81
CA LEU A 118 -7.36 -1.44 -16.72
C LEU A 118 -6.77 -2.75 -17.25
N GLU A 119 -7.42 -3.89 -17.00
CA GLU A 119 -6.97 -5.20 -17.50
C GLU A 119 -7.05 -5.32 -19.03
N ALA A 120 -8.04 -4.70 -19.64
CA ALA A 120 -8.18 -4.63 -21.09
C ALA A 120 -7.07 -3.79 -21.76
N ALA A 121 -6.38 -2.94 -21.03
CA ALA A 121 -5.21 -2.22 -21.51
C ALA A 121 -4.01 -3.17 -21.61
N ILE A 122 -3.75 -3.62 -22.80
CA ILE A 122 -2.92 -4.74 -23.32
C ILE A 122 -1.48 -4.83 -22.80
N ASN A 123 -1.00 -3.94 -21.95
CA ASN A 123 0.39 -3.97 -21.51
C ASN A 123 0.53 -3.49 -20.07
N TYR A 124 0.39 -4.39 -19.12
CA TYR A 124 0.76 -4.07 -17.75
C TYR A 124 2.26 -3.77 -17.61
N GLY A 125 3.14 -4.42 -18.38
CA GLY A 125 4.57 -4.21 -18.28
C GLY A 125 5.05 -4.17 -16.82
N TYR A 126 5.73 -3.10 -16.44
CA TYR A 126 6.12 -2.79 -15.05
C TYR A 126 5.21 -1.75 -14.38
N LYS A 127 3.97 -1.60 -14.83
CA LYS A 127 3.01 -0.66 -14.25
C LYS A 127 2.39 -1.23 -12.97
N ASP A 128 1.92 -0.32 -12.13
CA ASP A 128 1.14 -0.69 -10.95
C ASP A 128 -0.17 -1.35 -11.37
N VAL A 129 -0.58 -2.37 -10.62
CA VAL A 129 -1.76 -3.19 -10.93
C VAL A 129 -2.74 -3.15 -9.77
N MET A 130 -4.02 -2.93 -10.07
CA MET A 130 -5.12 -3.07 -9.14
C MET A 130 -5.81 -4.41 -9.37
N TYR A 131 -5.99 -5.19 -8.29
CA TYR A 131 -6.58 -6.53 -8.33
C TYR A 131 -7.98 -6.58 -7.78
N TRP A 132 -8.33 -5.69 -6.87
CA TRP A 132 -9.60 -5.64 -6.16
C TRP A 132 -10.03 -4.19 -5.93
N PRO A 133 -11.37 -3.87 -5.89
CA PRO A 133 -12.52 -4.78 -5.88
C PRO A 133 -12.88 -5.32 -7.28
N ARG A 134 -13.44 -6.54 -7.32
CA ARG A 134 -14.08 -7.16 -8.51
C ARG A 134 -15.60 -7.17 -8.43
N GLU A 135 -16.10 -6.96 -7.24
CA GLU A 135 -17.51 -6.84 -6.89
C GLU A 135 -17.60 -5.93 -5.67
N ILE A 136 -18.78 -5.40 -5.43
CA ILE A 136 -19.04 -4.58 -4.24
C ILE A 136 -19.79 -5.44 -3.20
N ASP A 137 -19.16 -5.64 -2.05
CA ASP A 137 -19.77 -6.27 -0.88
C ASP A 137 -20.63 -5.24 -0.15
N ALA A 138 -21.95 -5.38 -0.24
CA ALA A 138 -22.89 -4.48 0.42
C ALA A 138 -22.95 -4.67 1.95
N ASN A 139 -22.46 -5.81 2.45
CA ASN A 139 -22.55 -6.18 3.86
C ASN A 139 -21.28 -5.89 4.65
N ASN A 140 -20.14 -5.77 3.95
CA ASN A 140 -18.86 -5.56 4.60
C ASN A 140 -18.00 -4.56 3.81
N ALA A 141 -17.88 -3.34 4.35
CA ALA A 141 -17.15 -2.24 3.72
C ALA A 141 -15.66 -2.58 3.53
N ASN A 142 -15.04 -3.30 4.48
CA ASN A 142 -13.62 -3.69 4.42
C ASN A 142 -13.31 -4.50 3.16
N ASN A 143 -14.23 -5.39 2.76
CA ASN A 143 -14.07 -6.19 1.54
C ASN A 143 -14.09 -5.39 0.24
N ASN A 144 -14.42 -4.11 0.29
CA ASN A 144 -14.35 -3.20 -0.85
C ASN A 144 -13.03 -2.41 -0.92
N SER A 145 -12.11 -2.64 0.02
CA SER A 145 -10.79 -2.00 0.02
C SER A 145 -10.01 -2.34 -1.24
N THR A 146 -9.29 -1.36 -1.77
CA THR A 146 -8.47 -1.58 -2.96
C THR A 146 -7.22 -2.42 -2.66
N VAL A 147 -7.05 -3.52 -3.39
CA VAL A 147 -5.80 -4.28 -3.41
C VAL A 147 -4.96 -3.84 -4.60
N LYS A 148 -3.76 -3.32 -4.33
CA LYS A 148 -2.89 -2.75 -5.35
C LYS A 148 -1.46 -3.24 -5.19
N GLN A 149 -0.82 -3.56 -6.30
CA GLN A 149 0.61 -3.85 -6.36
C GLN A 149 1.35 -2.72 -7.06
N PHE A 150 2.27 -2.10 -6.36
CA PHE A 150 3.19 -1.10 -6.88
C PHE A 150 4.40 -1.81 -7.48
N ARG A 151 4.68 -1.58 -8.78
CA ARG A 151 5.70 -2.30 -9.56
C ARG A 151 6.67 -1.37 -10.28
N SER A 152 6.43 -0.07 -10.25
CA SER A 152 7.22 0.93 -11.00
C SER A 152 8.66 1.04 -10.49
N GLY A 153 8.91 0.77 -9.20
CA GLY A 153 10.22 0.90 -8.56
C GLY A 153 11.12 -0.33 -8.70
N SER A 154 12.23 -0.31 -7.95
CA SER A 154 13.24 -1.38 -7.91
C SER A 154 12.76 -2.66 -7.22
N PHE A 155 11.77 -2.56 -6.35
CA PHE A 155 11.11 -3.66 -5.66
C PHE A 155 9.58 -3.51 -5.76
N ASN A 156 8.85 -4.59 -5.60
CA ASN A 156 7.40 -4.60 -5.69
C ASN A 156 6.76 -4.58 -4.31
N VAL A 157 5.73 -3.75 -4.15
CA VAL A 157 4.96 -3.63 -2.90
C VAL A 157 3.51 -4.03 -3.16
N LEU A 158 3.00 -5.02 -2.45
CA LEU A 158 1.60 -5.43 -2.46
C LEU A 158 0.88 -4.79 -1.27
N SER A 159 -0.05 -3.88 -1.54
CA SER A 159 -0.95 -3.30 -0.54
C SER A 159 -2.28 -4.03 -0.58
N LEU A 160 -2.73 -4.49 0.57
CA LEU A 160 -3.93 -5.31 0.69
C LEU A 160 -5.16 -4.52 1.19
N GLY A 161 -4.95 -3.26 1.67
CA GLY A 161 -6.04 -2.52 2.33
C GLY A 161 -6.63 -3.32 3.49
N ASP A 162 -7.93 -3.20 3.71
CA ASP A 162 -8.61 -3.87 4.82
C ASP A 162 -9.41 -5.11 4.44
N VAL A 163 -9.15 -5.68 3.27
CA VAL A 163 -9.84 -6.92 2.85
C VAL A 163 -9.68 -8.03 3.89
N GLU A 164 -10.80 -8.71 4.20
CA GLU A 164 -10.83 -9.73 5.26
C GLU A 164 -11.50 -11.04 4.85
N SER A 165 -12.15 -11.06 3.67
CA SER A 165 -12.84 -12.26 3.19
C SER A 165 -11.88 -13.36 2.72
N THR A 166 -12.15 -14.59 3.17
CA THR A 166 -11.46 -15.80 2.67
C THR A 166 -11.67 -16.02 1.17
N ASN A 167 -12.81 -15.54 0.62
CA ASN A 167 -13.09 -15.60 -0.82
C ASN A 167 -12.16 -14.68 -1.61
N ILE A 168 -11.90 -13.46 -1.10
CA ILE A 168 -10.95 -12.54 -1.71
C ILE A 168 -9.54 -13.12 -1.66
N SER A 169 -9.13 -13.68 -0.51
CA SER A 169 -7.86 -14.39 -0.38
C SER A 169 -7.72 -15.51 -1.41
N SER A 170 -8.79 -16.30 -1.59
CA SER A 170 -8.83 -17.39 -2.58
C SER A 170 -8.81 -16.91 -4.02
N TYR A 171 -9.47 -15.78 -4.32
CA TYR A 171 -9.40 -15.13 -5.62
C TYR A 171 -7.98 -14.64 -5.93
N LEU A 172 -7.36 -13.89 -5.03
CA LEU A 172 -6.02 -13.33 -5.22
C LEU A 172 -4.96 -14.43 -5.43
N ARG A 173 -5.10 -15.59 -4.78
CA ARG A 173 -4.22 -16.75 -5.01
C ARG A 173 -4.33 -17.36 -6.41
N ARG A 174 -5.38 -17.06 -7.18
CA ARG A 174 -5.51 -17.49 -8.58
C ARG A 174 -4.94 -16.48 -9.57
N VAL A 175 -4.62 -15.28 -9.12
CA VAL A 175 -4.06 -14.22 -9.95
C VAL A 175 -2.56 -14.48 -10.15
N ARG A 176 -2.19 -14.86 -11.37
CA ARG A 176 -0.81 -15.25 -11.71
C ARG A 176 0.22 -14.14 -11.42
N SER A 177 -0.14 -12.89 -11.66
CA SER A 177 0.75 -11.73 -11.44
C SER A 177 1.04 -11.41 -9.97
N ILE A 178 0.31 -12.00 -9.03
CA ILE A 178 0.63 -11.91 -7.59
C ILE A 178 1.64 -12.98 -7.16
N TYR A 179 1.65 -14.13 -7.87
CA TYR A 179 2.48 -15.26 -7.48
C TYR A 179 3.95 -14.91 -7.40
N SER A 180 4.49 -14.94 -6.18
CA SER A 180 5.92 -14.71 -5.91
C SER A 180 6.49 -13.39 -6.48
N GLU A 181 5.67 -12.39 -6.78
CA GLU A 181 6.15 -11.10 -7.30
C GLU A 181 6.33 -10.03 -6.22
N ALA A 182 5.61 -10.09 -5.10
CA ALA A 182 5.72 -9.10 -4.05
C ALA A 182 6.99 -9.31 -3.22
N ASP A 183 7.79 -8.27 -3.08
CA ASP A 183 8.94 -8.25 -2.16
C ASP A 183 8.48 -7.83 -0.77
N ILE A 184 7.66 -6.79 -0.73
CA ILE A 184 7.09 -6.18 0.47
C ILE A 184 5.57 -6.34 0.42
N MET A 185 4.96 -6.72 1.53
CA MET A 185 3.52 -6.82 1.67
C MET A 185 3.05 -5.91 2.81
N ILE A 186 2.19 -4.93 2.50
CA ILE A 186 1.42 -4.21 3.52
C ILE A 186 0.24 -5.10 3.89
N MET A 187 0.17 -5.44 5.18
CA MET A 187 -0.75 -6.45 5.71
C MET A 187 -2.21 -6.03 5.53
N ALA A 188 -3.04 -7.00 5.20
CA ALA A 188 -4.49 -6.81 5.20
C ALA A 188 -4.98 -6.48 6.62
N HIS A 189 -5.85 -5.48 6.73
CA HIS A 189 -6.54 -5.09 7.95
C HIS A 189 -5.56 -5.02 9.15
N HIS A 190 -4.45 -4.30 8.96
CA HIS A 190 -3.39 -4.05 9.96
C HIS A 190 -2.76 -5.32 10.57
N GLY A 191 -2.97 -6.48 9.97
CA GLY A 191 -2.54 -7.78 10.50
C GLY A 191 -3.57 -8.43 11.42
N ALA A 192 -4.87 -8.25 11.16
CA ALA A 192 -5.98 -8.94 11.81
C ALA A 192 -5.95 -10.43 11.49
N ASP A 193 -6.33 -11.25 12.47
CA ASP A 193 -6.62 -12.68 12.28
C ASP A 193 -8.11 -12.89 12.00
N ASN A 194 -8.49 -12.68 10.74
CA ASN A 194 -9.86 -12.76 10.23
C ASN A 194 -10.05 -13.86 9.18
N GLY A 195 -9.02 -14.69 8.98
CA GLY A 195 -9.04 -15.78 8.00
C GLY A 195 -8.58 -15.39 6.58
N PHE A 196 -8.34 -14.13 6.29
CA PHE A 196 -7.79 -13.69 4.99
C PHE A 196 -6.32 -14.12 4.84
N THR A 197 -5.49 -13.79 5.84
CA THR A 197 -4.05 -14.07 5.83
C THR A 197 -3.78 -15.51 6.25
N THR A 198 -3.89 -16.44 5.31
CA THR A 198 -3.62 -17.86 5.54
C THR A 198 -2.20 -18.26 5.16
N SER A 199 -1.73 -19.43 5.65
CA SER A 199 -0.44 -20.00 5.21
C SER A 199 -0.38 -20.21 3.70
N SER A 200 -1.49 -20.63 3.08
CA SER A 200 -1.58 -20.78 1.63
C SER A 200 -1.44 -19.45 0.90
N PHE A 201 -2.03 -18.37 1.44
CA PHE A 201 -1.90 -17.04 0.89
C PHE A 201 -0.44 -16.54 0.99
N ILE A 202 0.16 -16.66 2.17
CA ILE A 202 1.56 -16.24 2.40
C ILE A 202 2.52 -17.02 1.50
N LYS A 203 2.35 -18.33 1.34
CA LYS A 203 3.17 -19.16 0.44
C LYS A 203 3.01 -18.76 -1.03
N HIS A 204 1.81 -18.35 -1.43
CA HIS A 204 1.54 -17.92 -2.81
C HIS A 204 2.18 -16.55 -3.11
N VAL A 205 1.95 -15.55 -2.27
CA VAL A 205 2.55 -14.22 -2.39
C VAL A 205 4.05 -14.30 -2.14
N SER A 206 4.44 -15.07 -1.12
CA SER A 206 5.81 -15.34 -0.69
C SER A 206 6.64 -14.06 -0.50
N PRO A 207 6.16 -13.03 0.22
CA PRO A 207 6.91 -11.80 0.41
C PRO A 207 8.13 -12.06 1.30
N SER A 208 9.21 -11.29 1.10
CA SER A 208 10.35 -11.32 2.02
C SER A 208 10.07 -10.55 3.31
N VAL A 209 9.25 -9.51 3.20
CA VAL A 209 8.90 -8.59 4.28
C VAL A 209 7.40 -8.34 4.31
N ALA A 210 6.83 -8.34 5.50
CA ALA A 210 5.48 -7.85 5.78
C ALA A 210 5.56 -6.61 6.68
N ILE A 211 4.71 -5.62 6.42
CA ILE A 211 4.59 -4.41 7.23
C ILE A 211 3.16 -4.33 7.74
N ALA A 212 2.98 -4.30 9.05
CA ALA A 212 1.70 -4.05 9.69
C ALA A 212 1.64 -2.57 10.12
N THR A 213 0.70 -1.84 9.55
CA THR A 213 0.46 -0.43 9.86
C THR A 213 -0.52 -0.34 11.03
N SER A 214 -0.02 -0.16 12.24
CA SER A 214 -0.85 -0.07 13.44
C SER A 214 -0.19 0.84 14.48
N ASN A 215 -0.97 1.55 15.27
CA ASN A 215 -0.47 2.36 16.38
C ASN A 215 -0.14 1.48 17.60
N TYR A 216 0.66 2.02 18.54
CA TYR A 216 1.16 1.28 19.70
C TYR A 216 0.03 0.73 20.59
N GLY A 217 -0.90 1.54 20.98
CA GLY A 217 -1.98 1.18 21.89
C GLY A 217 -3.28 0.78 21.17
N ASN A 218 -3.21 0.11 20.00
CA ASN A 218 -4.44 -0.24 19.29
C ASN A 218 -5.28 -1.28 20.07
N GLN A 219 -6.57 -0.99 20.18
CA GLN A 219 -7.52 -1.79 20.96
C GLN A 219 -7.74 -3.21 20.42
N PHE A 220 -7.36 -3.48 19.17
CA PHE A 220 -7.53 -4.78 18.51
C PHE A 220 -6.29 -5.68 18.62
N ASP A 221 -5.23 -5.19 19.23
CA ASP A 221 -3.93 -5.86 19.35
C ASP A 221 -3.33 -6.30 18.00
N HIS A 222 -3.55 -5.49 16.95
CA HIS A 222 -2.94 -5.75 15.65
C HIS A 222 -1.44 -5.38 15.64
N PRO A 223 -0.59 -6.14 14.92
CA PRO A 223 -0.88 -7.44 14.32
C PRO A 223 -1.08 -8.53 15.39
N ARG A 224 -2.10 -9.39 15.17
CA ARG A 224 -2.43 -10.49 16.08
C ARG A 224 -1.27 -11.49 16.21
N GLN A 225 -1.19 -12.17 17.36
CA GLN A 225 -0.11 -13.12 17.62
C GLN A 225 -0.10 -14.27 16.62
N GLU A 226 -1.28 -14.76 16.25
CA GLU A 226 -1.47 -15.83 15.26
C GLU A 226 -0.85 -15.46 13.91
N ILE A 227 -1.00 -14.19 13.50
CA ILE A 227 -0.42 -13.66 12.27
C ILE A 227 1.11 -13.53 12.38
N LYS A 228 1.63 -13.08 13.53
CA LYS A 228 3.09 -13.03 13.78
C LYS A 228 3.70 -14.43 13.65
N ASP A 229 3.08 -15.43 14.28
CA ASP A 229 3.53 -16.83 14.25
C ASP A 229 3.44 -17.41 12.83
N LEU A 230 2.39 -17.07 12.10
CA LEU A 230 2.20 -17.48 10.70
C LEU A 230 3.31 -16.94 9.80
N LEU A 231 3.63 -15.65 9.92
CA LEU A 231 4.69 -15.02 9.14
C LEU A 231 6.06 -15.63 9.49
N TYR A 232 6.35 -15.81 10.78
CA TYR A 232 7.57 -16.45 11.24
C TYR A 232 7.75 -17.86 10.68
N LYS A 233 6.71 -18.71 10.75
CA LYS A 233 6.70 -20.07 10.19
C LYS A 233 6.93 -20.12 8.67
N ASN A 234 6.61 -19.04 7.96
CA ASN A 234 6.81 -18.93 6.52
C ASN A 234 8.07 -18.11 6.14
N ASN A 235 8.96 -17.82 7.09
CA ASN A 235 10.18 -17.05 6.91
C ASN A 235 9.94 -15.62 6.37
N VAL A 236 8.81 -15.02 6.65
CA VAL A 236 8.49 -13.64 6.31
C VAL A 236 8.86 -12.75 7.49
N ARG A 237 9.71 -11.75 7.24
CA ARG A 237 10.11 -10.80 8.26
C ARG A 237 9.04 -9.74 8.47
N LEU A 238 8.56 -9.63 9.70
CA LEU A 238 7.54 -8.63 10.08
C LEU A 238 8.19 -7.36 10.63
N PHE A 239 7.72 -6.21 10.12
CA PHE A 239 7.93 -4.88 10.70
C PHE A 239 6.59 -4.26 11.06
N THR A 240 6.58 -3.37 12.04
CA THR A 240 5.35 -2.66 12.45
C THR A 240 5.63 -1.19 12.64
N THR A 241 4.63 -0.36 12.37
CA THR A 241 4.71 1.08 12.66
C THR A 241 4.37 1.43 14.10
N LYS A 242 4.14 0.42 14.97
CA LYS A 242 3.85 0.62 16.40
C LYS A 242 4.91 1.43 17.14
N THR A 243 6.16 1.26 16.77
CA THR A 243 7.31 1.77 17.49
C THR A 243 8.23 2.64 16.64
N GLY A 244 7.76 3.13 15.52
CA GLY A 244 8.49 4.03 14.63
C GLY A 244 8.18 3.79 13.16
N ASP A 245 8.64 4.70 12.33
CA ASP A 245 8.48 4.59 10.88
C ASP A 245 9.25 3.38 10.33
N VAL A 246 8.70 2.78 9.28
CA VAL A 246 9.35 1.70 8.52
C VAL A 246 9.65 2.21 7.12
N ILE A 247 10.92 2.33 6.80
CA ILE A 247 11.42 2.84 5.52
C ILE A 247 11.98 1.65 4.72
N VAL A 248 11.55 1.52 3.46
CA VAL A 248 12.14 0.57 2.51
C VAL A 248 12.73 1.37 1.37
N LYS A 249 14.01 1.20 1.12
CA LYS A 249 14.71 1.92 0.04
C LYS A 249 15.61 0.99 -0.77
N SER A 250 15.72 1.23 -2.07
CA SER A 250 16.72 0.56 -2.90
C SER A 250 18.13 1.03 -2.52
N THR A 251 19.10 0.11 -2.54
CA THR A 251 20.48 0.38 -2.13
C THR A 251 21.43 0.62 -3.30
N GLY A 252 20.91 0.70 -4.51
CA GLY A 252 21.71 1.02 -5.72
C GLY A 252 20.87 1.06 -6.98
N SER A 253 21.40 1.67 -8.01
CA SER A 253 20.76 1.71 -9.32
C SER A 253 20.80 0.32 -9.94
N HIS A 254 19.65 -0.24 -10.24
CA HIS A 254 19.48 -1.53 -10.93
C HIS A 254 20.09 -2.78 -10.26
N THR A 255 20.50 -2.68 -8.99
CA THR A 255 21.03 -3.85 -8.24
C THR A 255 19.93 -4.82 -7.84
N GLY A 256 18.70 -4.31 -7.68
CA GLY A 256 17.59 -5.07 -7.10
C GLY A 256 17.72 -5.34 -5.61
N GLU A 257 18.67 -4.71 -4.95
CA GLU A 257 18.83 -4.79 -3.51
C GLU A 257 18.08 -3.66 -2.83
N TYR A 258 17.54 -3.94 -1.64
CA TYR A 258 16.85 -2.96 -0.81
C TYR A 258 17.21 -3.13 0.65
N GLU A 259 17.09 -2.05 1.38
CA GLU A 259 17.22 -2.00 2.82
C GLU A 259 15.88 -1.65 3.45
N VAL A 260 15.52 -2.35 4.53
CA VAL A 260 14.40 -1.99 5.41
C VAL A 260 14.97 -1.43 6.69
N ILE A 261 14.53 -0.25 7.06
CA ILE A 261 14.95 0.48 8.26
C ILE A 261 13.72 0.70 9.12
N ASN A 262 13.74 0.23 10.36
CA ASN A 262 12.73 0.60 11.34
C ASN A 262 13.33 1.64 12.28
N LEU A 263 12.67 2.77 12.41
CA LEU A 263 13.06 3.83 13.32
C LEU A 263 12.53 3.57 14.73
N LYS A 264 13.09 4.27 15.72
CA LYS A 264 12.50 4.33 17.06
C LYS A 264 11.29 5.29 17.04
N ALA A 265 10.39 5.09 17.96
CA ALA A 265 9.19 5.90 18.07
C ALA A 265 9.51 7.41 18.19
N ASN A 266 8.81 8.22 17.39
CA ASN A 266 8.95 9.68 17.34
C ASN A 266 10.41 10.15 17.17
N SER A 267 11.22 9.38 16.43
CA SER A 267 12.65 9.61 16.31
C SER A 267 13.15 9.26 14.91
N THR A 268 14.28 9.85 14.54
CA THR A 268 15.05 9.48 13.34
C THR A 268 16.13 8.42 13.64
N GLU A 269 16.25 7.99 14.90
CA GLU A 269 17.21 6.95 15.28
C GLU A 269 16.76 5.59 14.75
N VAL A 270 17.71 4.85 14.25
CA VAL A 270 17.47 3.48 13.73
C VAL A 270 17.34 2.50 14.88
N SER A 271 16.24 1.75 14.88
CA SER A 271 15.99 0.64 15.80
C SER A 271 16.54 -0.67 15.24
N SER A 272 16.25 -0.96 13.96
CA SER A 272 16.72 -2.17 13.30
C SER A 272 16.88 -1.98 11.79
N ARG A 273 17.69 -2.87 11.18
CA ARG A 273 17.92 -2.90 9.72
C ARG A 273 17.79 -4.33 9.20
N TYR A 274 17.35 -4.43 7.96
CA TYR A 274 17.33 -5.66 7.20
C TYR A 274 17.65 -5.37 5.74
N THR A 275 18.41 -6.24 5.09
CA THR A 275 18.69 -6.14 3.65
C THR A 275 18.04 -7.30 2.91
N GLY A 276 17.47 -7.02 1.75
CA GLY A 276 16.83 -7.99 0.89
C GLY A 276 17.14 -7.76 -0.58
N SER A 277 16.82 -8.76 -1.39
CA SER A 277 16.96 -8.68 -2.85
C SER A 277 15.59 -8.79 -3.50
N ALA A 278 15.31 -7.88 -4.42
CA ALA A 278 14.05 -7.87 -5.16
C ALA A 278 13.98 -9.05 -6.14
N ARG A 279 12.88 -9.74 -6.12
CA ARG A 279 12.65 -10.96 -6.92
C ARG A 279 12.69 -10.70 -8.42
N LYS A 280 12.15 -9.57 -8.86
CA LYS A 280 12.18 -9.24 -10.28
C LYS A 280 13.59 -9.16 -10.84
N CYS A 281 14.57 -8.74 -10.04
CA CYS A 281 15.97 -8.76 -10.44
C CYS A 281 16.56 -10.18 -10.43
N GLN A 282 16.13 -11.04 -9.51
CA GLN A 282 16.53 -12.45 -9.52
C GLN A 282 15.99 -13.16 -10.76
N PHE A 283 14.71 -12.93 -11.13
CA PHE A 283 14.15 -13.47 -12.38
C PHE A 283 14.87 -12.97 -13.61
N LEU A 284 15.22 -11.71 -13.69
CA LEU A 284 15.98 -11.17 -14.82
C LEU A 284 17.38 -11.75 -14.90
N LYS A 285 18.07 -11.93 -13.77
CA LYS A 285 19.38 -12.58 -13.72
C LYS A 285 19.29 -14.04 -14.13
N ASN A 286 18.33 -14.79 -13.60
CA ASN A 286 18.17 -16.21 -13.87
C ASN A 286 17.73 -16.53 -15.30
N ASN A 287 17.06 -15.59 -15.98
CA ASN A 287 16.58 -15.76 -17.35
C ASN A 287 17.36 -14.91 -18.36
N GLN A 288 18.52 -14.36 -17.98
CA GLN A 288 19.30 -13.46 -18.83
C GLN A 288 19.68 -14.13 -20.17
N ASP A 289 20.07 -15.38 -20.14
CA ASP A 289 20.45 -16.13 -21.35
C ASP A 289 19.25 -16.42 -22.23
N THR A 290 18.13 -16.84 -21.66
CA THR A 290 16.88 -17.08 -22.39
C THR A 290 16.32 -15.81 -23.06
N LEU A 291 16.55 -14.64 -22.47
CA LEU A 291 16.15 -13.36 -23.06
C LEU A 291 17.08 -12.93 -24.19
N ARG A 292 18.36 -13.30 -24.14
CA ARG A 292 19.33 -13.07 -25.24
C ARG A 292 18.99 -13.92 -26.45
N ASP A 293 18.71 -15.19 -26.25
CA ASP A 293 18.36 -16.15 -27.32
C ASP A 293 17.09 -15.78 -28.09
N ARG A 294 16.17 -15.02 -27.46
CA ARG A 294 14.95 -14.54 -28.12
C ARG A 294 15.12 -13.24 -28.94
N ARG A 295 16.29 -12.63 -28.90
CA ARG A 295 16.61 -11.41 -29.64
C ARG A 295 17.51 -11.65 -30.86
N THR A 296 17.94 -12.88 -31.06
CA THR A 296 18.59 -13.35 -32.27
C THR A 296 17.58 -14.05 -33.19
#